data_936a055b99158ddfab2cd4b953e267e3
#
_entry.id   936a055b99158ddfab2cd4b953e267e3
#
_cell.length_a   1.000
_cell.length_b   1.000
_cell.length_c   1.000
_cell.angle_alpha   90.00
_cell.angle_beta   90.00
_cell.angle_gamma   90.00
#
_symmetry.space_group_name_H-M   'P 1'
#
loop_
_entity.id
_entity.type
_entity.pdbx_description
1 polymer ?
#
loop_
_entity_poly.entity_id
_entity_poly.type
_entity_poly.pdbx_seq_one_letter_code
_entity_poly.pdbx_strand_id
1 'polypeptide(L)'
;VRSRGLGDVYKRQAEGGTDDQLRTFYSCLYRTLLFPREFYEFDSQGNPVYYSPYDGNVYDGYMYTDNGFWDTFRAVHPMFTLLYPEVSERVTQSIINAYNESGFMPEWASPGHRGCMIGNNSISLLVDAWMKGIRTVDAEKALEAMIHQTQSRHPEIASVGRDGFEYYNKIGYVPYPEVPEATAKTLEYAYADWCIARFAETLGKQDIAGQYYRRAQNYRNLYYPEHGFM
;
A
#
# COMPACT_ATOMS: atom_id res chain seq x y z
N VAL A 1 -13.78 24.09 -15.46
CA VAL A 1 -13.87 22.78 -14.80
C VAL A 1 -14.49 21.81 -15.78
N ARG A 2 -13.69 20.98 -16.44
CA ARG A 2 -14.22 19.90 -17.26
C ARG A 2 -14.75 18.81 -16.31
N SER A 3 -16.05 18.57 -16.39
CA SER A 3 -16.71 17.47 -15.68
C SER A 3 -16.07 16.13 -16.11
N ARG A 4 -15.16 15.60 -15.29
CA ARG A 4 -14.59 14.26 -15.48
C ARG A 4 -15.61 13.13 -15.22
N GLY A 5 -16.77 13.46 -14.63
CA GLY A 5 -17.74 12.47 -14.16
C GLY A 5 -18.53 11.72 -15.24
N LEU A 6 -18.82 12.32 -16.38
CA LEU A 6 -19.67 11.68 -17.40
C LEU A 6 -18.91 10.69 -18.30
N GLY A 7 -17.62 10.97 -18.59
CA GLY A 7 -16.81 10.06 -19.40
C GLY A 7 -16.53 8.72 -18.73
N ASP A 8 -16.43 8.68 -17.42
CA ASP A 8 -16.12 7.46 -16.66
C ASP A 8 -17.37 6.59 -16.39
N VAL A 9 -18.54 7.21 -16.27
CA VAL A 9 -19.82 6.48 -16.12
C VAL A 9 -20.11 5.61 -17.35
N TYR A 10 -19.78 6.07 -18.57
CA TYR A 10 -19.97 5.28 -19.78
C TYR A 10 -18.97 4.14 -19.96
N LYS A 11 -17.87 4.14 -19.24
CA LYS A 11 -16.84 3.08 -19.33
C LYS A 11 -17.18 1.85 -18.50
N ARG A 12 -18.13 1.94 -17.59
CA ARG A 12 -18.46 0.89 -16.61
C ARG A 12 -19.98 0.74 -16.54
N GLN A 13 -20.55 0.04 -17.52
CA GLN A 13 -21.97 -0.24 -17.58
C GLN A 13 -22.25 -1.63 -17.04
N ALA A 14 -23.31 -1.75 -16.23
CA ALA A 14 -23.87 -3.02 -15.81
C ALA A 14 -25.20 -3.21 -16.54
N GLU A 15 -25.37 -4.37 -17.15
CA GLU A 15 -26.62 -4.79 -17.84
C GLU A 15 -27.33 -5.89 -17.04
N GLY A 16 -28.65 -5.85 -17.07
CA GLY A 16 -29.47 -6.78 -16.30
C GLY A 16 -29.63 -6.37 -14.84
N GLY A 17 -30.37 -7.17 -14.08
CA GLY A 17 -30.73 -6.88 -12.71
C GLY A 17 -31.90 -5.92 -12.55
N THR A 18 -32.36 -5.76 -11.31
CA THR A 18 -33.43 -4.81 -10.96
C THR A 18 -32.86 -3.40 -10.77
N ASP A 19 -33.74 -2.39 -10.78
CA ASP A 19 -33.36 -1.00 -10.50
C ASP A 19 -32.62 -0.85 -9.15
N ASP A 20 -33.03 -1.58 -8.12
CA ASP A 20 -32.39 -1.53 -6.80
C ASP A 20 -31.01 -2.16 -6.81
N GLN A 21 -30.80 -3.24 -7.57
CA GLN A 21 -29.49 -3.84 -7.77
C GLN A 21 -28.54 -2.88 -8.50
N LEU A 22 -29.01 -2.22 -9.56
CA LEU A 22 -28.22 -1.22 -10.29
C LEU A 22 -27.91 0.00 -9.43
N ARG A 23 -28.87 0.52 -8.66
CA ARG A 23 -28.62 1.61 -7.71
C ARG A 23 -27.58 1.23 -6.66
N THR A 24 -27.66 0.03 -6.11
CA THR A 24 -26.69 -0.49 -5.15
C THR A 24 -25.29 -0.58 -5.77
N PHE A 25 -25.20 -1.19 -6.97
CA PHE A 25 -23.93 -1.31 -7.68
C PHE A 25 -23.26 0.03 -7.92
N TYR A 26 -23.96 0.99 -8.52
CA TYR A 26 -23.37 2.30 -8.83
C TYR A 26 -23.10 3.14 -7.58
N SER A 27 -23.93 3.01 -6.53
CA SER A 27 -23.67 3.65 -5.24
C SER A 27 -22.40 3.11 -4.58
N CYS A 28 -22.17 1.80 -4.64
CA CYS A 28 -20.95 1.19 -4.10
C CYS A 28 -19.75 1.59 -4.95
N LEU A 29 -19.84 1.55 -6.27
CA LEU A 29 -18.75 1.97 -7.17
C LEU A 29 -18.38 3.44 -6.93
N TYR A 30 -19.34 4.33 -6.80
CA TYR A 30 -19.09 5.73 -6.45
C TYR A 30 -18.32 5.87 -5.13
N ARG A 31 -18.72 5.13 -4.10
CA ARG A 31 -18.09 5.21 -2.77
C ARG A 31 -16.65 4.72 -2.78
N THR A 32 -16.30 3.74 -3.61
CA THR A 32 -14.91 3.27 -3.73
C THR A 32 -13.97 4.31 -4.34
N LEU A 33 -14.51 5.32 -5.04
CA LEU A 33 -13.76 6.42 -5.65
C LEU A 33 -13.68 7.67 -4.78
N LEU A 34 -14.28 7.67 -3.58
CA LEU A 34 -14.16 8.80 -2.64
C LEU A 34 -12.78 8.86 -1.97
N PHE A 35 -12.10 7.72 -1.87
CA PHE A 35 -10.76 7.56 -1.31
C PHE A 35 -9.94 6.59 -2.17
N PRO A 36 -8.61 6.84 -2.32
CA PRO A 36 -7.84 7.98 -1.82
C PRO A 36 -8.25 9.29 -2.49
N ARG A 37 -7.96 10.41 -1.81
CA ARG A 37 -8.19 11.74 -2.35
C ARG A 37 -7.01 12.20 -3.18
N GLU A 38 -7.30 12.93 -4.26
CA GLU A 38 -6.31 13.69 -5.01
C GLU A 38 -5.76 14.82 -4.13
N PHE A 39 -4.45 14.89 -4.00
CA PHE A 39 -3.72 15.89 -3.21
C PHE A 39 -2.69 16.61 -4.09
N TYR A 40 -3.16 17.09 -5.23
CA TYR A 40 -2.39 17.82 -6.21
C TYR A 40 -3.27 18.85 -6.92
N GLU A 41 -2.63 19.84 -7.51
CA GLU A 41 -3.27 20.87 -8.33
C GLU A 41 -2.60 20.91 -9.71
N PHE A 42 -3.08 21.78 -10.59
CA PHE A 42 -2.43 22.03 -11.88
C PHE A 42 -1.86 23.44 -11.90
N ASP A 43 -0.62 23.56 -12.33
CA ASP A 43 0.03 24.85 -12.56
C ASP A 43 -0.59 25.61 -13.73
N SER A 44 -0.08 26.81 -14.02
CA SER A 44 -0.56 27.65 -15.14
C SER A 44 -0.34 27.04 -16.53
N GLN A 45 0.52 26.02 -16.63
CA GLN A 45 0.83 25.30 -17.87
C GLN A 45 0.03 23.99 -17.98
N GLY A 46 -0.71 23.63 -16.93
CA GLY A 46 -1.50 22.39 -16.86
C GLY A 46 -0.73 21.17 -16.40
N ASN A 47 0.46 21.35 -15.81
CA ASN A 47 1.22 20.26 -15.21
C ASN A 47 0.75 20.00 -13.78
N PRO A 48 0.66 18.74 -13.32
CA PRO A 48 0.31 18.43 -11.94
C PRO A 48 1.45 18.82 -11.01
N VAL A 49 1.10 19.47 -9.88
CA VAL A 49 2.02 19.87 -8.81
C VAL A 49 1.36 19.59 -7.46
N TYR A 50 2.15 19.27 -6.45
CA TYR A 50 1.63 19.08 -5.11
C TYR A 50 2.56 19.67 -4.05
N TYR A 51 1.97 20.07 -2.92
CA TYR A 51 2.68 20.43 -1.71
C TYR A 51 2.84 19.16 -0.87
N SER A 52 4.08 18.75 -0.62
CA SER A 52 4.35 17.52 0.13
C SER A 52 3.87 17.63 1.59
N PRO A 53 3.03 16.69 2.05
CA PRO A 53 2.64 16.63 3.45
C PRO A 53 3.72 15.96 4.33
N TYR A 54 4.86 15.57 3.75
CA TYR A 54 5.93 14.86 4.42
C TYR A 54 7.12 15.77 4.76
N ASP A 55 7.53 16.65 3.84
CA ASP A 55 8.68 17.54 4.03
C ASP A 55 8.37 19.03 3.81
N GLY A 56 7.15 19.36 3.35
CA GLY A 56 6.71 20.74 3.16
C GLY A 56 7.24 21.45 1.91
N ASN A 57 7.78 20.72 0.95
CA ASN A 57 8.23 21.25 -0.33
C ASN A 57 7.16 21.09 -1.42
N VAL A 58 7.32 21.81 -2.52
CA VAL A 58 6.48 21.66 -3.72
C VAL A 58 7.20 20.80 -4.75
N TYR A 59 6.50 19.82 -5.29
CA TYR A 59 7.00 18.89 -6.29
C TYR A 59 6.09 18.80 -7.51
N ASP A 60 6.67 18.47 -8.65
CA ASP A 60 5.92 18.12 -9.85
C ASP A 60 5.37 16.68 -9.71
N GLY A 61 4.15 16.47 -10.23
CA GLY A 61 3.52 15.15 -10.27
C GLY A 61 2.25 15.02 -9.46
N TYR A 62 1.91 13.78 -9.15
CA TYR A 62 0.67 13.42 -8.46
C TYR A 62 0.95 12.98 -7.02
N MET A 63 0.10 13.43 -6.10
CA MET A 63 0.05 12.94 -4.73
C MET A 63 -1.38 12.51 -4.39
N TYR A 64 -1.51 11.41 -3.65
CA TYR A 64 -2.78 10.91 -3.13
C TYR A 64 -2.69 10.76 -1.62
N THR A 65 -3.80 11.02 -0.94
CA THR A 65 -3.89 10.97 0.52
C THR A 65 -5.22 10.41 1.00
N ASP A 66 -5.44 10.46 2.32
CA ASP A 66 -6.65 9.96 3.00
C ASP A 66 -6.93 8.49 2.66
N ASN A 67 -5.92 7.66 2.86
CA ASN A 67 -6.00 6.24 2.56
C ASN A 67 -5.36 5.38 3.65
N GLY A 68 -6.13 4.43 4.18
CA GLY A 68 -5.66 3.35 5.03
C GLY A 68 -5.41 2.10 4.19
N PHE A 69 -4.13 1.76 4.01
CA PHE A 69 -3.76 0.67 3.10
C PHE A 69 -4.20 -0.70 3.62
N TRP A 70 -4.24 -0.90 4.94
CA TRP A 70 -4.73 -2.14 5.54
C TRP A 70 -6.16 -2.50 5.12
N ASP A 71 -7.03 -1.48 4.96
CA ASP A 71 -8.40 -1.67 4.48
C ASP A 71 -8.47 -1.87 2.96
N THR A 72 -7.72 -1.06 2.22
CA THR A 72 -7.96 -0.85 0.78
C THR A 72 -7.18 -1.77 -0.14
N PHE A 73 -6.05 -2.35 0.32
CA PHE A 73 -5.27 -3.29 -0.50
C PHE A 73 -6.04 -4.56 -0.84
N ARG A 74 -7.05 -4.92 -0.04
CA ARG A 74 -7.81 -6.17 -0.15
C ARG A 74 -8.72 -6.22 -1.38
N ALA A 75 -9.35 -5.09 -1.74
CA ALA A 75 -10.32 -5.06 -2.83
C ALA A 75 -10.30 -3.76 -3.64
N VAL A 76 -10.22 -2.58 -3.01
CA VAL A 76 -10.33 -1.29 -3.71
C VAL A 76 -9.19 -1.09 -4.70
N HIS A 77 -7.93 -1.24 -4.27
CA HIS A 77 -6.78 -1.12 -5.17
C HIS A 77 -6.71 -2.22 -6.23
N PRO A 78 -6.99 -3.50 -5.92
CA PRO A 78 -7.18 -4.53 -6.95
C PRO A 78 -8.25 -4.18 -7.99
N MET A 79 -9.33 -3.55 -7.59
CA MET A 79 -10.35 -3.04 -8.51
C MET A 79 -9.80 -1.88 -9.36
N PHE A 80 -9.01 -0.97 -8.77
CA PHE A 80 -8.40 0.14 -9.52
C PHE A 80 -7.43 -0.37 -10.60
N THR A 81 -6.63 -1.41 -10.32
CA THR A 81 -5.75 -1.98 -11.34
C THR A 81 -6.53 -2.54 -12.54
N LEU A 82 -7.78 -3.00 -12.32
CA LEU A 82 -8.64 -3.53 -13.37
C LEU A 82 -9.43 -2.43 -14.10
N LEU A 83 -10.02 -1.49 -13.34
CA LEU A 83 -11.00 -0.55 -13.89
C LEU A 83 -10.42 0.85 -14.13
N TYR A 84 -9.41 1.24 -13.37
CA TYR A 84 -8.82 2.59 -13.35
C TYR A 84 -7.29 2.52 -13.24
N PRO A 85 -6.60 1.87 -14.21
CA PRO A 85 -5.16 1.66 -14.14
C PRO A 85 -4.37 2.96 -13.97
N GLU A 86 -4.83 4.07 -14.57
CA GLU A 86 -4.23 5.39 -14.44
C GLU A 86 -4.27 5.93 -12.99
N VAL A 87 -5.29 5.59 -12.21
CA VAL A 87 -5.36 5.91 -10.77
C VAL A 87 -4.36 5.05 -10.01
N SER A 88 -4.29 3.76 -10.34
CA SER A 88 -3.34 2.84 -9.72
C SER A 88 -1.88 3.27 -9.94
N GLU A 89 -1.53 3.70 -11.17
CA GLU A 89 -0.22 4.26 -11.51
C GLU A 89 0.15 5.45 -10.62
N ARG A 90 -0.76 6.41 -10.49
CA ARG A 90 -0.54 7.62 -9.69
C ARG A 90 -0.45 7.32 -8.20
N VAL A 91 -1.27 6.41 -7.69
CA VAL A 91 -1.23 6.00 -6.27
C VAL A 91 0.08 5.28 -5.95
N THR A 92 0.53 4.36 -6.79
CA THR A 92 1.82 3.69 -6.57
C THR A 92 2.99 4.66 -6.63
N GLN A 93 2.95 5.63 -7.54
CA GLN A 93 3.95 6.71 -7.59
C GLN A 93 3.91 7.58 -6.33
N SER A 94 2.72 7.91 -5.81
CA SER A 94 2.58 8.67 -4.55
C SER A 94 3.22 7.97 -3.35
N ILE A 95 3.14 6.64 -3.28
CA ILE A 95 3.79 5.85 -2.23
C ILE A 95 5.32 6.00 -2.31
N ILE A 96 5.88 5.96 -3.52
CA ILE A 96 7.32 6.14 -3.72
C ILE A 96 7.75 7.59 -3.48
N ASN A 97 6.92 8.57 -3.87
CA ASN A 97 7.16 9.97 -3.54
C ASN A 97 7.23 10.18 -2.03
N ALA A 98 6.26 9.64 -1.27
CA ALA A 98 6.27 9.70 0.19
C ALA A 98 7.57 9.11 0.79
N TYR A 99 8.05 7.99 0.25
CA TYR A 99 9.33 7.41 0.66
C TYR A 99 10.51 8.35 0.38
N ASN A 100 10.58 8.94 -0.80
CA ASN A 100 11.64 9.87 -1.18
C ASN A 100 11.67 11.11 -0.29
N GLU A 101 10.51 11.59 0.14
CA GLU A 101 10.31 12.83 0.89
C GLU A 101 10.46 12.64 2.41
N SER A 102 10.10 11.46 2.95
CA SER A 102 10.13 11.20 4.40
C SER A 102 11.09 10.09 4.83
N GLY A 103 11.62 9.30 3.89
CA GLY A 103 12.36 8.07 4.19
C GLY A 103 11.48 6.86 4.48
N PHE A 104 10.14 6.99 4.47
CA PHE A 104 9.21 5.90 4.78
C PHE A 104 8.05 5.82 3.80
N MET A 105 7.65 4.59 3.45
CA MET A 105 6.37 4.36 2.78
C MET A 105 5.23 4.53 3.79
N PRO A 106 4.09 5.14 3.40
CA PRO A 106 2.97 5.33 4.32
C PRO A 106 2.21 4.02 4.58
N GLU A 107 1.67 3.86 5.79
CA GLU A 107 0.69 2.81 6.14
C GLU A 107 -0.72 3.39 6.28
N TRP A 108 -0.80 4.62 6.72
CA TRP A 108 -1.97 5.47 6.65
C TRP A 108 -1.52 6.89 6.32
N ALA A 109 -2.03 7.44 5.21
CA ALA A 109 -1.79 8.81 4.81
C ALA A 109 -3.01 9.69 5.11
N SER A 110 -2.82 10.83 5.86
CA SER A 110 -3.92 11.77 6.12
C SER A 110 -3.41 13.10 6.74
N PRO A 111 -2.96 14.08 5.94
CA PRO A 111 -2.44 13.93 4.58
C PRO A 111 -1.08 13.25 4.53
N GLY A 112 -0.20 13.43 5.53
CA GLY A 112 1.09 12.75 5.70
C GLY A 112 0.96 11.48 6.53
N HIS A 113 2.08 11.00 7.11
CA HIS A 113 2.07 9.82 7.96
C HIS A 113 1.15 9.97 9.15
N ARG A 114 0.34 8.94 9.40
CA ARG A 114 -0.56 8.87 10.55
C ARG A 114 -0.38 7.55 11.28
N GLY A 115 -0.32 7.61 12.62
CA GLY A 115 -0.24 6.44 13.50
C GLY A 115 -1.56 5.69 13.54
N CYS A 116 -1.76 4.77 12.62
CA CYS A 116 -2.98 3.98 12.52
C CYS A 116 -2.69 2.65 11.82
N MET A 117 -3.39 1.58 12.22
CA MET A 117 -3.28 0.23 11.69
C MET A 117 -1.89 -0.41 11.87
N ILE A 118 -1.79 -1.65 11.46
CA ILE A 118 -0.61 -2.50 11.54
C ILE A 118 -0.22 -3.00 10.14
N GLY A 119 0.98 -3.55 10.03
CA GLY A 119 1.46 -4.16 8.79
C GLY A 119 2.21 -3.20 7.89
N ASN A 120 2.55 -3.67 6.70
CA ASN A 120 3.18 -2.88 5.63
C ASN A 120 2.34 -3.01 4.34
N ASN A 121 1.10 -2.56 4.40
CA ASN A 121 0.13 -2.85 3.34
C ASN A 121 0.30 -1.95 2.10
N SER A 122 1.05 -0.86 2.19
CA SER A 122 1.55 -0.14 1.02
C SER A 122 2.45 -1.01 0.14
N ILE A 123 3.22 -1.93 0.76
CA ILE A 123 4.02 -2.94 0.04
C ILE A 123 3.11 -3.87 -0.77
N SER A 124 2.10 -4.46 -0.14
CA SER A 124 1.20 -5.40 -0.82
C SER A 124 0.44 -4.75 -1.98
N LEU A 125 -0.01 -3.50 -1.79
CA LEU A 125 -0.65 -2.71 -2.85
C LEU A 125 0.28 -2.48 -4.05
N LEU A 126 1.51 -2.02 -3.79
CA LEU A 126 2.49 -1.73 -4.84
C LEU A 126 2.85 -3.01 -5.61
N VAL A 127 3.08 -4.10 -4.89
CA VAL A 127 3.45 -5.39 -5.51
C VAL A 127 2.28 -5.98 -6.29
N ASP A 128 1.05 -5.90 -5.79
CA ASP A 128 -0.14 -6.34 -6.54
C ASP A 128 -0.30 -5.57 -7.86
N ALA A 129 -0.17 -4.24 -7.82
CA ALA A 129 -0.19 -3.40 -9.01
C ALA A 129 0.92 -3.79 -10.01
N TRP A 130 2.15 -3.97 -9.53
CA TRP A 130 3.30 -4.38 -10.34
C TRP A 130 3.07 -5.74 -11.03
N MET A 131 2.58 -6.72 -10.28
CA MET A 131 2.30 -8.07 -10.80
C MET A 131 1.19 -8.07 -11.86
N LYS A 132 0.29 -7.09 -11.81
CA LYS A 132 -0.79 -6.89 -12.78
C LYS A 132 -0.40 -5.99 -13.97
N GLY A 133 0.87 -5.58 -14.04
CA GLY A 133 1.41 -4.84 -15.19
C GLY A 133 1.47 -3.32 -15.01
N ILE A 134 1.08 -2.77 -13.87
CA ILE A 134 1.29 -1.35 -13.51
C ILE A 134 2.75 -1.17 -13.09
N ARG A 135 3.61 -0.76 -14.02
CA ARG A 135 5.08 -0.73 -13.86
C ARG A 135 5.65 0.66 -14.11
N THR A 136 5.02 1.67 -13.56
CA THR A 136 5.40 3.08 -13.77
C THR A 136 6.42 3.60 -12.75
N VAL A 137 6.54 2.93 -11.60
CA VAL A 137 7.52 3.29 -10.58
C VAL A 137 8.91 2.76 -10.90
N ASP A 138 9.96 3.45 -10.41
CA ASP A 138 11.32 2.92 -10.43
C ASP A 138 11.39 1.66 -9.56
N ALA A 139 11.66 0.53 -10.19
CA ALA A 139 11.63 -0.78 -9.55
C ALA A 139 12.74 -0.98 -8.50
N GLU A 140 13.94 -0.45 -8.77
CA GLU A 140 15.04 -0.55 -7.81
C GLU A 140 14.77 0.32 -6.57
N LYS A 141 14.26 1.53 -6.77
CA LYS A 141 13.85 2.41 -5.68
C LYS A 141 12.67 1.82 -4.89
N ALA A 142 11.71 1.20 -5.56
CA ALA A 142 10.60 0.53 -4.90
C ALA A 142 11.08 -0.65 -4.03
N LEU A 143 12.00 -1.46 -4.54
CA LEU A 143 12.58 -2.56 -3.76
C LEU A 143 13.39 -2.05 -2.57
N GLU A 144 14.19 -0.99 -2.76
CA GLU A 144 14.92 -0.31 -1.68
C GLU A 144 13.96 0.15 -0.57
N ALA A 145 12.89 0.87 -0.95
CA ALA A 145 11.88 1.36 -0.02
C ALA A 145 11.23 0.23 0.78
N MET A 146 10.81 -0.84 0.10
CA MET A 146 10.21 -2.01 0.75
C MET A 146 11.18 -2.68 1.73
N ILE A 147 12.44 -2.86 1.35
CA ILE A 147 13.47 -3.46 2.23
C ILE A 147 13.69 -2.56 3.45
N HIS A 148 13.81 -1.24 3.25
CA HIS A 148 13.96 -0.27 4.32
C HIS A 148 12.83 -0.37 5.36
N GLN A 149 11.57 -0.49 4.93
CA GLN A 149 10.41 -0.69 5.83
C GLN A 149 10.59 -1.91 6.74
N THR A 150 11.27 -2.96 6.29
CA THR A 150 11.43 -4.19 7.09
C THR A 150 12.56 -4.13 8.12
N GLN A 151 13.37 -3.09 8.09
CA GLN A 151 14.59 -2.94 8.89
C GLN A 151 14.57 -1.69 9.78
N SER A 152 13.47 -0.96 9.76
CA SER A 152 13.37 0.33 10.43
C SER A 152 11.96 0.62 10.92
N ARG A 153 11.87 1.58 11.84
CA ARG A 153 10.62 2.16 12.34
C ARG A 153 10.77 3.66 12.37
N HIS A 154 9.70 4.37 11.99
CA HIS A 154 9.67 5.82 12.12
C HIS A 154 9.86 6.23 13.60
N PRO A 155 10.69 7.24 13.91
CA PRO A 155 11.03 7.57 15.29
C PRO A 155 9.80 7.98 16.14
N GLU A 156 8.83 8.63 15.54
CA GLU A 156 7.67 9.19 16.23
C GLU A 156 6.36 8.41 15.98
N ILE A 157 6.25 7.69 14.87
CA ILE A 157 5.00 7.06 14.42
C ILE A 157 5.20 5.54 14.33
N ALA A 158 4.81 4.84 15.38
CA ALA A 158 5.11 3.41 15.55
C ALA A 158 4.55 2.49 14.43
N SER A 159 3.44 2.88 13.79
CA SER A 159 2.86 2.09 12.69
C SER A 159 3.58 2.26 11.34
N VAL A 160 4.52 3.21 11.23
CA VAL A 160 5.29 3.47 10.01
C VAL A 160 6.66 2.77 10.12
N GLY A 161 7.00 1.99 9.12
CA GLY A 161 8.04 0.98 9.22
C GLY A 161 7.51 -0.28 9.94
N ARG A 162 8.35 -0.96 10.70
CA ARG A 162 7.95 -2.16 11.47
C ARG A 162 8.23 -2.00 12.94
N ASP A 163 7.19 -1.84 13.74
CA ASP A 163 7.31 -1.88 15.20
C ASP A 163 7.69 -3.30 15.65
N GLY A 164 8.79 -3.43 16.40
CA GLY A 164 9.34 -4.72 16.81
C GLY A 164 10.17 -5.43 15.71
N PHE A 165 10.65 -4.69 14.69
CA PHE A 165 11.46 -5.28 13.61
C PHE A 165 12.72 -5.98 14.12
N GLU A 166 13.33 -5.50 15.21
CA GLU A 166 14.52 -6.07 15.81
C GLU A 166 14.27 -7.50 16.29
N TYR A 167 13.09 -7.74 16.89
CA TYR A 167 12.67 -9.08 17.30
C TYR A 167 12.32 -9.94 16.09
N TYR A 168 11.43 -9.40 15.23
CA TYR A 168 10.97 -10.15 14.06
C TYR A 168 12.12 -10.61 13.16
N ASN A 169 13.12 -9.76 12.93
CA ASN A 169 14.28 -10.09 12.12
C ASN A 169 15.23 -11.07 12.78
N LYS A 170 15.27 -11.14 14.14
CA LYS A 170 16.18 -11.99 14.91
C LYS A 170 15.60 -13.34 15.27
N ILE A 171 14.35 -13.37 15.75
CA ILE A 171 13.70 -14.57 16.28
C ILE A 171 12.50 -15.06 15.47
N GLY A 172 12.14 -14.33 14.42
CA GLY A 172 11.07 -14.74 13.49
C GLY A 172 9.65 -14.46 13.94
N TYR A 173 9.45 -13.66 14.99
CA TYR A 173 8.14 -13.18 15.42
C TYR A 173 8.28 -11.91 16.28
N VAL A 174 7.17 -11.21 16.46
CA VAL A 174 7.07 -10.06 17.37
C VAL A 174 6.58 -10.56 18.74
N PRO A 175 7.31 -10.33 19.84
CA PRO A 175 6.92 -10.88 21.16
C PRO A 175 5.95 -9.95 21.90
N TYR A 176 5.02 -10.57 22.66
CA TYR A 176 4.22 -9.92 23.69
C TYR A 176 4.85 -10.22 25.07
N PRO A 177 4.91 -9.32 26.03
CA PRO A 177 4.27 -7.98 26.04
C PRO A 177 5.16 -6.83 25.52
N GLU A 178 6.33 -7.09 24.99
CA GLU A 178 7.31 -6.08 24.54
C GLU A 178 6.73 -5.17 23.44
N VAL A 179 5.90 -5.76 22.56
CA VAL A 179 5.24 -5.04 21.49
C VAL A 179 3.75 -5.38 21.49
N PRO A 180 2.86 -4.39 21.47
CA PRO A 180 1.42 -4.64 21.38
C PRO A 180 1.04 -5.22 20.01
N GLU A 181 -0.12 -5.90 19.92
CA GLU A 181 -0.64 -6.50 18.69
C GLU A 181 0.32 -7.49 18.01
N ALA A 182 1.15 -8.16 18.82
CA ALA A 182 2.29 -8.96 18.39
C ALA A 182 1.93 -10.03 17.36
N THR A 183 0.87 -10.80 17.60
CA THR A 183 0.39 -11.85 16.68
C THR A 183 0.00 -11.24 15.32
N ALA A 184 -0.83 -10.21 15.33
CA ALA A 184 -1.30 -9.55 14.12
C ALA A 184 -0.12 -8.94 13.33
N LYS A 185 0.81 -8.26 14.00
CA LYS A 185 2.03 -7.72 13.37
C LYS A 185 2.87 -8.82 12.73
N THR A 186 3.08 -9.94 13.42
CA THR A 186 3.85 -11.07 12.86
C THR A 186 3.21 -11.62 11.58
N LEU A 187 1.89 -11.79 11.56
CA LEU A 187 1.16 -12.29 10.38
C LEU A 187 1.24 -11.32 9.20
N GLU A 188 1.00 -10.04 9.44
CA GLU A 188 1.05 -9.00 8.41
C GLU A 188 2.48 -8.83 7.86
N TYR A 189 3.51 -8.90 8.71
CA TYR A 189 4.91 -8.81 8.26
C TYR A 189 5.32 -10.01 7.41
N ALA A 190 4.85 -11.22 7.76
CA ALA A 190 5.10 -12.41 6.96
C ALA A 190 4.46 -12.32 5.56
N TYR A 191 3.26 -11.75 5.47
CA TYR A 191 2.62 -11.51 4.20
C TYR A 191 3.35 -10.44 3.37
N ALA A 192 3.74 -9.32 3.98
CA ALA A 192 4.53 -8.29 3.31
C ALA A 192 5.89 -8.83 2.82
N ASP A 193 6.54 -9.69 3.61
CA ASP A 193 7.79 -10.35 3.20
C ASP A 193 7.59 -11.26 1.98
N TRP A 194 6.46 -11.96 1.89
CA TRP A 194 6.11 -12.71 0.68
C TRP A 194 5.94 -11.78 -0.53
N CYS A 195 5.30 -10.64 -0.36
CA CYS A 195 5.16 -9.64 -1.43
C CYS A 195 6.53 -9.14 -1.92
N ILE A 196 7.45 -8.81 -0.99
CA ILE A 196 8.82 -8.40 -1.34
C ILE A 196 9.55 -9.51 -2.11
N ALA A 197 9.43 -10.76 -1.65
CA ALA A 197 10.04 -11.90 -2.35
C ALA A 197 9.54 -12.01 -3.80
N ARG A 198 8.23 -11.90 -4.00
CA ARG A 198 7.62 -11.92 -5.34
C ARG A 198 8.11 -10.78 -6.22
N PHE A 199 8.21 -9.57 -5.65
CA PHE A 199 8.71 -8.41 -6.38
C PHE A 199 10.18 -8.59 -6.79
N ALA A 200 11.05 -8.96 -5.84
CA ALA A 200 12.48 -9.19 -6.07
C ALA A 200 12.73 -10.27 -7.14
N GLU A 201 11.91 -11.32 -7.15
CA GLU A 201 11.96 -12.38 -8.17
C GLU A 201 11.73 -11.83 -9.58
N THR A 202 10.78 -10.88 -9.77
CA THR A 202 10.54 -10.24 -11.07
C THR A 202 11.71 -9.39 -11.55
N LEU A 203 12.56 -8.95 -10.64
CA LEU A 203 13.78 -8.19 -10.93
C LEU A 203 15.03 -9.08 -11.10
N GLY A 204 14.88 -10.40 -11.01
CA GLY A 204 16.00 -11.34 -11.05
C GLY A 204 16.88 -11.37 -9.80
N LYS A 205 16.45 -10.72 -8.71
CA LYS A 205 17.20 -10.63 -7.43
C LYS A 205 16.95 -11.86 -6.55
N GLN A 206 17.47 -13.01 -7.01
CA GLN A 206 17.16 -14.32 -6.42
C GLN A 206 17.58 -14.46 -4.97
N ASP A 207 18.71 -13.86 -4.56
CA ASP A 207 19.18 -13.91 -3.15
C ASP A 207 18.19 -13.18 -2.21
N ILE A 208 17.73 -12.00 -2.62
CA ILE A 208 16.73 -11.23 -1.88
C ILE A 208 15.41 -12.00 -1.85
N ALA A 209 14.94 -12.50 -3.00
CA ALA A 209 13.73 -13.29 -3.08
C ALA A 209 13.79 -14.50 -2.14
N GLY A 210 14.87 -15.27 -2.16
CA GLY A 210 15.07 -16.40 -1.29
C GLY A 210 15.09 -16.06 0.21
N GLN A 211 15.71 -14.93 0.57
CA GLN A 211 15.69 -14.43 1.95
C GLN A 211 14.27 -14.12 2.42
N TYR A 212 13.52 -13.36 1.62
CA TYR A 212 12.18 -12.92 1.98
C TYR A 212 11.14 -14.04 1.90
N TYR A 213 11.30 -15.05 1.02
CA TYR A 213 10.48 -16.27 1.07
C TYR A 213 10.66 -17.06 2.38
N ARG A 214 11.88 -17.13 2.91
CA ARG A 214 12.10 -17.75 4.23
C ARG A 214 11.40 -16.98 5.34
N ARG A 215 11.53 -15.64 5.34
CA ARG A 215 10.87 -14.77 6.32
C ARG A 215 9.34 -14.85 6.22
N ALA A 216 8.81 -15.00 5.03
CA ALA A 216 7.38 -15.19 4.80
C ALA A 216 6.80 -16.43 5.50
N GLN A 217 7.65 -17.39 5.94
CA GLN A 217 7.20 -18.54 6.74
C GLN A 217 7.15 -18.26 8.24
N ASN A 218 7.52 -17.08 8.68
CA ASN A 218 7.58 -16.71 10.11
C ASN A 218 6.22 -16.80 10.82
N TYR A 219 5.11 -16.69 10.10
CA TYR A 219 3.76 -16.91 10.67
C TYR A 219 3.64 -18.27 11.35
N ARG A 220 4.41 -19.29 10.92
CA ARG A 220 4.41 -20.63 11.50
C ARG A 220 4.92 -20.66 12.94
N ASN A 221 5.74 -19.68 13.34
CA ASN A 221 6.26 -19.56 14.70
C ASN A 221 5.18 -19.22 15.73
N LEU A 222 4.01 -18.76 15.27
CA LEU A 222 2.86 -18.46 16.11
C LEU A 222 1.88 -19.62 16.27
N TYR A 223 1.99 -20.65 15.44
CA TYR A 223 1.06 -21.77 15.48
C TYR A 223 1.29 -22.63 16.72
N TYR A 224 0.23 -22.76 17.51
CA TYR A 224 0.24 -23.59 18.72
C TYR A 224 -0.52 -24.91 18.47
N PRO A 225 0.21 -26.03 18.24
CA PRO A 225 -0.39 -27.30 17.79
C PRO A 225 -1.43 -27.89 18.76
N GLU A 226 -1.24 -27.70 20.08
CA GLU A 226 -2.14 -28.23 21.09
C GLU A 226 -3.54 -27.63 21.05
N HIS A 227 -3.66 -26.38 20.62
CA HIS A 227 -4.93 -25.67 20.53
C HIS A 227 -5.42 -25.46 19.08
N GLY A 228 -4.56 -25.68 18.10
CA GLY A 228 -4.91 -25.56 16.69
C GLY A 228 -5.09 -24.13 16.16
N PHE A 229 -4.57 -23.11 16.88
CA PHE A 229 -4.55 -21.71 16.42
C PHE A 229 -3.21 -21.01 16.63
N MET A 230 -3.18 -19.73 16.16
CA MET A 230 -2.07 -18.80 16.33
C MET A 230 -2.36 -17.80 17.44
#